data_1343afad10361ebe8b3b9f279e627b9c
#
_entry.id   1343afad10361ebe8b3b9f279e627b9c
#
_cell.length_a   1.000
_cell.length_b   1.000
_cell.length_c   1.000
_cell.angle_alpha   90.00
_cell.angle_beta   90.00
_cell.angle_gamma   90.00
#
_symmetry.space_group_name_H-M   'P 1'
#
loop_
_entity.id
_entity.type
_entity.pdbx_description
1 polymer ?
#
loop_
_entity_poly.entity_id
_entity_poly.type
_entity_poly.pdbx_seq_one_letter_code
_entity_poly.pdbx_strand_id
1 'polypeptide(L)'
;MTKNHALYIDGIDYRPEQINYREYIECIKGLGEAVWQLNTDFFSGIRDSKGRIKICLLVRPDVLNSLNLYNSNSRIQDNSILLDWSTTDDEHKDAKIYELCDKFLSSQQNSKRLTGASWEHYFNTPKEPSKVFKHLIKTTFHKPRDFLTFVKIARDLEINNGKGSNDTFSENIISAPQLSKKFSEYLLGEVRNYAAFYMTQEDFTKYIKFFQFLDGKQRFSAAQFSAAFKAFKEWAGGEDFNAPMYLKDEETLLQLFYDVNVIGYREITELGNNFFHWAYRERTLNNIAPRVKFGAELFLNPGIAKALDVGSQLKAIDQKSDRAPFQGRRKKHRNYHGKGSPQKSK
;
A
#
# COMPACT_ATOMS: atom_id res chain seq x y z
N MET A 1 14.23 -31.72 -28.90
CA MET A 1 13.45 -31.42 -27.68
C MET A 1 12.03 -31.90 -27.84
N THR A 2 11.46 -32.55 -26.80
CA THR A 2 10.08 -33.05 -26.81
C THR A 2 9.17 -32.32 -25.84
N LYS A 3 9.74 -31.44 -25.01
CA LYS A 3 9.01 -30.66 -23.98
C LYS A 3 9.06 -29.18 -24.27
N ASN A 4 8.05 -28.45 -23.83
CA ASN A 4 8.06 -27.00 -23.83
C ASN A 4 8.85 -26.46 -22.63
N HIS A 5 9.62 -25.42 -22.84
CA HIS A 5 10.43 -24.76 -21.82
C HIS A 5 10.12 -23.27 -21.80
N ALA A 6 9.99 -22.69 -20.63
CA ALA A 6 9.91 -21.26 -20.42
C ALA A 6 11.06 -20.81 -19.52
N LEU A 7 11.81 -19.81 -19.96
CA LEU A 7 12.83 -19.12 -19.18
C LEU A 7 12.24 -17.81 -18.68
N TYR A 8 12.20 -17.63 -17.36
CA TYR A 8 11.74 -16.39 -16.75
C TYR A 8 12.93 -15.56 -16.29
N ILE A 9 12.96 -14.29 -16.69
CA ILE A 9 13.94 -13.31 -16.25
C ILE A 9 13.20 -12.34 -15.30
N ASP A 10 13.58 -12.36 -14.02
CA ASP A 10 12.99 -11.57 -12.94
C ASP A 10 14.00 -10.57 -12.37
N GLY A 11 13.53 -9.57 -11.64
CA GLY A 11 14.35 -8.59 -10.94
C GLY A 11 14.93 -7.46 -11.81
N ILE A 12 14.51 -7.33 -13.06
CA ILE A 12 14.94 -6.24 -13.96
C ILE A 12 14.38 -4.87 -13.57
N ASP A 13 13.46 -4.82 -12.64
CA ASP A 13 12.90 -3.59 -12.05
C ASP A 13 13.69 -3.10 -10.82
N TYR A 14 14.75 -3.81 -10.45
CA TYR A 14 15.68 -3.39 -9.41
C TYR A 14 16.91 -2.74 -10.05
N ARG A 15 16.97 -1.42 -10.04
CA ARG A 15 18.13 -0.66 -10.54
C ARG A 15 19.20 -0.57 -9.45
N PRO A 16 20.44 -1.02 -9.69
CA PRO A 16 21.57 -0.74 -8.81
C PRO A 16 21.83 0.77 -8.71
N GLU A 17 22.02 1.30 -7.50
CA GLU A 17 22.21 2.75 -7.30
C GLU A 17 23.40 3.34 -8.06
N GLN A 18 24.45 2.51 -8.28
CA GLN A 18 25.66 2.93 -9.00
C GLN A 18 25.44 3.11 -10.51
N ILE A 19 24.35 2.56 -11.05
CA ILE A 19 24.06 2.65 -12.49
C ILE A 19 23.11 3.82 -12.73
N ASN A 20 23.46 4.70 -13.65
CA ASN A 20 22.62 5.84 -14.04
C ASN A 20 21.26 5.33 -14.56
N TYR A 21 20.19 6.05 -14.22
CA TYR A 21 18.82 5.69 -14.62
C TYR A 21 18.68 5.53 -16.14
N ARG A 22 19.24 6.44 -16.94
CA ARG A 22 19.16 6.39 -18.40
C ARG A 22 19.89 5.17 -18.99
N GLU A 23 21.08 4.90 -18.48
CA GLU A 23 21.88 3.75 -18.91
C GLU A 23 21.16 2.43 -18.58
N TYR A 24 20.54 2.38 -17.41
CA TYR A 24 19.78 1.20 -16.99
C TYR A 24 18.53 0.98 -17.87
N ILE A 25 17.79 2.04 -18.18
CA ILE A 25 16.64 2.00 -19.12
C ILE A 25 17.08 1.48 -20.49
N GLU A 26 18.18 1.98 -21.06
CA GLU A 26 18.67 1.50 -22.36
C GLU A 26 19.11 0.03 -22.30
N CYS A 27 19.70 -0.41 -21.20
CA CYS A 27 20.04 -1.82 -20.99
C CYS A 27 18.80 -2.73 -20.98
N ILE A 28 17.76 -2.36 -20.22
CA ILE A 28 16.49 -3.12 -20.18
C ILE A 28 15.79 -3.10 -21.53
N LYS A 29 15.84 -1.97 -22.23
CA LYS A 29 15.29 -1.85 -23.58
C LYS A 29 15.99 -2.79 -24.57
N GLY A 30 17.32 -2.82 -24.53
CA GLY A 30 18.09 -3.76 -25.34
C GLY A 30 17.78 -5.23 -25.01
N LEU A 31 17.60 -5.56 -23.71
CA LEU A 31 17.14 -6.88 -23.28
C LEU A 31 15.75 -7.21 -23.84
N GLY A 32 14.81 -6.27 -23.77
CA GLY A 32 13.46 -6.44 -24.32
C GLY A 32 13.45 -6.70 -25.82
N GLU A 33 14.25 -5.95 -26.61
CA GLU A 33 14.40 -6.17 -28.05
C GLU A 33 15.06 -7.52 -28.34
N ALA A 34 16.11 -7.92 -27.61
CA ALA A 34 16.76 -9.20 -27.78
C ALA A 34 15.80 -10.37 -27.49
N VAL A 35 15.02 -10.30 -26.41
CA VAL A 35 14.01 -11.31 -26.07
C VAL A 35 12.92 -11.38 -27.12
N TRP A 36 12.50 -10.24 -27.66
CA TRP A 36 11.54 -10.18 -28.76
C TRP A 36 12.07 -10.94 -29.97
N GLN A 37 13.28 -10.61 -30.47
CA GLN A 37 13.89 -11.25 -31.64
C GLN A 37 14.11 -12.75 -31.42
N LEU A 38 14.58 -13.16 -30.25
CA LEU A 38 14.74 -14.57 -29.94
C LEU A 38 13.42 -15.34 -29.99
N ASN A 39 12.36 -14.79 -29.44
CA ASN A 39 11.05 -15.45 -29.41
C ASN A 39 10.36 -15.47 -30.77
N THR A 40 10.43 -14.37 -31.55
CA THR A 40 9.71 -14.22 -32.81
C THR A 40 10.45 -14.81 -34.01
N ASP A 41 11.77 -14.66 -34.05
CA ASP A 41 12.57 -15.03 -35.22
C ASP A 41 13.34 -16.32 -35.00
N PHE A 42 14.15 -16.38 -33.93
CA PHE A 42 15.05 -17.52 -33.73
C PHE A 42 14.30 -18.79 -33.27
N PHE A 43 13.60 -18.74 -32.14
CA PHE A 43 12.92 -19.92 -31.60
C PHE A 43 11.71 -20.37 -32.45
N SER A 44 11.02 -19.45 -33.07
CA SER A 44 9.88 -19.76 -33.97
C SER A 44 10.36 -20.44 -35.27
N GLY A 45 11.58 -20.14 -35.71
CA GLY A 45 12.21 -20.70 -36.91
C GLY A 45 12.68 -22.13 -36.74
N ILE A 46 12.82 -22.65 -35.51
CA ILE A 46 13.30 -24.03 -35.25
C ILE A 46 12.17 -25.01 -35.62
N ARG A 47 12.31 -25.72 -36.73
CA ARG A 47 11.28 -26.63 -37.27
C ARG A 47 11.46 -28.10 -36.84
N ASP A 48 12.67 -28.51 -36.57
CA ASP A 48 13.06 -29.92 -36.32
C ASP A 48 12.83 -30.38 -34.89
N SER A 49 12.19 -29.55 -34.05
CA SER A 49 11.91 -29.83 -32.65
C SER A 49 10.41 -29.89 -32.36
N LYS A 50 9.95 -30.93 -31.66
CA LYS A 50 8.59 -31.05 -31.15
C LYS A 50 8.36 -30.17 -29.93
N GLY A 51 9.41 -29.72 -29.24
CA GLY A 51 9.37 -28.80 -28.11
C GLY A 51 9.50 -27.35 -28.54
N ARG A 52 9.11 -26.45 -27.64
CA ARG A 52 9.23 -25.00 -27.82
C ARG A 52 10.01 -24.40 -26.65
N ILE A 53 10.73 -23.32 -26.95
CA ILE A 53 11.38 -22.48 -25.92
C ILE A 53 10.76 -21.09 -26.04
N LYS A 54 10.51 -20.48 -24.88
CA LYS A 54 10.06 -19.09 -24.80
C LYS A 54 10.77 -18.40 -23.65
N ILE A 55 11.20 -17.16 -23.85
CA ILE A 55 11.75 -16.30 -22.81
C ILE A 55 10.66 -15.33 -22.38
N CYS A 56 10.45 -15.19 -21.07
CA CYS A 56 9.48 -14.29 -20.49
C CYS A 56 10.18 -13.30 -19.55
N LEU A 57 9.97 -12.01 -19.77
CA LEU A 57 10.43 -10.97 -18.85
C LEU A 57 9.35 -10.68 -17.83
N LEU A 58 9.70 -10.72 -16.54
CA LEU A 58 8.83 -10.26 -15.47
C LEU A 58 9.17 -8.81 -15.18
N VAL A 59 8.26 -7.91 -15.55
CA VAL A 59 8.51 -6.47 -15.48
C VAL A 59 7.31 -5.73 -14.95
N ARG A 60 7.54 -4.70 -14.14
CA ARG A 60 6.48 -3.83 -13.68
C ARG A 60 5.96 -2.97 -14.83
N PRO A 61 4.64 -2.67 -14.89
CA PRO A 61 4.05 -1.86 -15.96
C PRO A 61 4.66 -0.46 -16.08
N ASP A 62 5.02 0.19 -14.97
CA ASP A 62 5.66 1.50 -14.97
C ASP A 62 7.07 1.48 -15.58
N VAL A 63 7.86 0.44 -15.27
CA VAL A 63 9.16 0.23 -15.89
C VAL A 63 9.01 -0.01 -17.38
N LEU A 64 8.06 -0.87 -17.79
CA LEU A 64 7.80 -1.15 -19.20
C LEU A 64 7.40 0.13 -19.97
N ASN A 65 6.58 0.99 -19.37
CA ASN A 65 6.23 2.30 -19.95
C ASN A 65 7.47 3.21 -20.13
N SER A 66 8.39 3.18 -19.17
CA SER A 66 9.61 4.01 -19.20
C SER A 66 10.57 3.63 -20.33
N LEU A 67 10.43 2.43 -20.92
CA LEU A 67 11.29 1.97 -22.02
C LEU A 67 10.99 2.68 -23.35
N ASN A 68 9.82 3.32 -23.49
CA ASN A 68 9.39 4.01 -24.72
C ASN A 68 9.63 3.16 -25.97
N LEU A 69 9.20 1.90 -25.96
CA LEU A 69 9.39 0.97 -27.06
C LEU A 69 8.59 1.44 -28.29
N TYR A 70 9.22 1.32 -29.48
CA TYR A 70 8.50 1.57 -30.72
C TYR A 70 7.33 0.59 -30.86
N ASN A 71 6.15 1.12 -31.26
CA ASN A 71 4.92 0.35 -31.40
C ASN A 71 4.56 -0.44 -30.13
N SER A 72 4.77 0.17 -28.94
CA SER A 72 4.62 -0.48 -27.64
C SER A 72 3.23 -1.07 -27.41
N ASN A 73 2.17 -0.37 -27.84
CA ASN A 73 0.80 -0.83 -27.64
C ASN A 73 0.54 -2.20 -28.28
N SER A 74 0.84 -2.37 -29.58
CA SER A 74 0.65 -3.66 -30.27
C SER A 74 1.52 -4.76 -29.67
N ARG A 75 2.80 -4.45 -29.38
CA ARG A 75 3.72 -5.43 -28.77
C ARG A 75 3.23 -5.89 -27.41
N ILE A 76 2.70 -4.98 -26.58
CA ILE A 76 2.17 -5.29 -25.26
C ILE A 76 0.87 -6.10 -25.40
N GLN A 77 -0.06 -5.69 -26.23
CA GLN A 77 -1.32 -6.41 -26.42
C GLN A 77 -1.12 -7.85 -26.90
N ASP A 78 -0.21 -8.05 -27.86
CA ASP A 78 -0.01 -9.37 -28.48
C ASP A 78 0.88 -10.30 -27.65
N ASN A 79 1.76 -9.77 -26.77
CA ASN A 79 2.83 -10.55 -26.15
C ASN A 79 2.96 -10.40 -24.65
N SER A 80 2.00 -9.75 -24.00
CA SER A 80 2.05 -9.57 -22.54
C SER A 80 0.85 -10.19 -21.84
N ILE A 81 1.08 -10.59 -20.61
CA ILE A 81 0.04 -11.02 -19.68
C ILE A 81 0.13 -10.10 -18.47
N LEU A 82 -0.93 -9.34 -18.19
CA LEU A 82 -1.03 -8.55 -16.98
C LEU A 82 -1.55 -9.44 -15.84
N LEU A 83 -0.77 -9.53 -14.78
CA LEU A 83 -1.20 -10.15 -13.51
C LEU A 83 -1.95 -9.09 -12.71
N ASP A 84 -3.25 -9.01 -12.92
CA ASP A 84 -4.13 -8.07 -12.23
C ASP A 84 -4.72 -8.73 -10.98
N TRP A 85 -4.48 -8.09 -9.82
CA TRP A 85 -4.99 -8.47 -8.50
C TRP A 85 -6.01 -7.48 -7.96
N SER A 86 -6.39 -6.47 -8.76
CA SER A 86 -7.33 -5.43 -8.33
C SER A 86 -8.71 -6.02 -8.06
N THR A 87 -9.41 -5.43 -7.09
CA THR A 87 -10.78 -5.79 -6.74
C THR A 87 -11.46 -4.64 -6.00
N THR A 88 -12.77 -4.75 -5.83
CA THR A 88 -13.61 -3.83 -5.06
C THR A 88 -14.14 -4.50 -3.79
N ASP A 89 -14.72 -3.71 -2.89
CA ASP A 89 -15.34 -4.24 -1.66
C ASP A 89 -16.51 -5.20 -1.96
N ASP A 90 -17.24 -4.96 -3.04
CA ASP A 90 -18.45 -5.72 -3.40
C ASP A 90 -18.09 -7.04 -4.10
N GLU A 91 -17.03 -7.04 -4.91
CA GLU A 91 -16.61 -8.19 -5.72
C GLU A 91 -15.45 -8.98 -5.09
N HIS A 92 -15.09 -8.69 -3.84
CA HIS A 92 -13.88 -9.22 -3.22
C HIS A 92 -13.83 -10.76 -3.15
N LYS A 93 -14.97 -11.44 -3.01
CA LYS A 93 -15.01 -12.91 -2.92
C LYS A 93 -14.69 -13.62 -4.24
N ASP A 94 -14.98 -12.95 -5.37
CA ASP A 94 -14.71 -13.47 -6.70
C ASP A 94 -13.33 -13.08 -7.22
N ALA A 95 -12.59 -12.29 -6.43
CA ALA A 95 -11.27 -11.80 -6.79
C ALA A 95 -10.20 -12.88 -6.70
N LYS A 96 -9.32 -12.94 -7.71
CA LYS A 96 -8.17 -13.86 -7.76
C LYS A 96 -7.26 -13.73 -6.52
N ILE A 97 -7.12 -12.53 -5.98
CA ILE A 97 -6.34 -12.30 -4.76
C ILE A 97 -7.00 -12.94 -3.53
N TYR A 98 -8.34 -12.93 -3.44
CA TYR A 98 -9.07 -13.62 -2.38
C TYR A 98 -8.86 -15.13 -2.48
N GLU A 99 -9.08 -15.70 -3.67
CA GLU A 99 -8.91 -17.13 -3.93
C GLU A 99 -7.48 -17.60 -3.61
N LEU A 100 -6.47 -16.85 -4.06
CA LEU A 100 -5.06 -17.18 -3.80
C LEU A 100 -4.75 -17.20 -2.31
N CYS A 101 -5.14 -16.16 -1.59
CA CYS A 101 -4.86 -16.04 -0.15
C CYS A 101 -5.66 -17.09 0.65
N ASP A 102 -6.92 -17.34 0.29
CA ASP A 102 -7.74 -18.37 0.92
C ASP A 102 -7.17 -19.77 0.70
N LYS A 103 -6.72 -20.07 -0.51
CA LYS A 103 -6.04 -21.33 -0.85
C LYS A 103 -4.72 -21.48 -0.07
N PHE A 104 -3.96 -20.41 0.09
CA PHE A 104 -2.75 -20.43 0.92
C PHE A 104 -3.08 -20.79 2.37
N LEU A 105 -4.06 -20.11 2.98
CA LEU A 105 -4.51 -20.40 4.34
C LEU A 105 -5.05 -21.82 4.49
N SER A 106 -5.85 -22.30 3.51
CA SER A 106 -6.39 -23.67 3.48
C SER A 106 -5.29 -24.73 3.44
N SER A 107 -4.22 -24.48 2.68
CA SER A 107 -3.11 -25.43 2.51
C SER A 107 -2.29 -25.64 3.79
N GLN A 108 -2.41 -24.74 4.77
CA GLN A 108 -1.74 -24.84 6.08
C GLN A 108 -2.54 -25.67 7.10
N GLN A 109 -3.71 -26.16 6.74
CA GLN A 109 -4.60 -26.90 7.66
C GLN A 109 -4.37 -28.40 7.59
N ASN A 110 -4.43 -29.06 8.74
CA ASN A 110 -4.34 -30.54 8.84
C ASN A 110 -5.59 -31.25 8.34
N SER A 111 -6.74 -30.58 8.28
CA SER A 111 -8.01 -31.10 7.78
C SER A 111 -8.38 -30.39 6.48
N LYS A 112 -8.94 -31.13 5.51
CA LYS A 112 -9.47 -30.52 4.28
C LYS A 112 -10.65 -29.60 4.64
N ARG A 113 -10.44 -28.32 4.55
CA ARG A 113 -11.50 -27.30 4.61
C ARG A 113 -11.92 -26.89 3.20
N LEU A 114 -13.16 -26.45 3.09
CA LEU A 114 -13.65 -25.92 1.83
C LEU A 114 -12.92 -24.62 1.50
N THR A 115 -12.43 -24.50 0.26
CA THR A 115 -11.90 -23.24 -0.28
C THR A 115 -12.97 -22.15 -0.16
N GLY A 116 -12.59 -20.95 0.22
CA GLY A 116 -13.49 -19.83 0.43
C GLY A 116 -13.97 -19.63 1.87
N ALA A 117 -13.56 -20.53 2.79
CA ALA A 117 -13.93 -20.44 4.20
C ALA A 117 -12.78 -20.17 5.15
N SER A 118 -11.53 -20.14 4.67
CA SER A 118 -10.35 -20.05 5.53
C SER A 118 -10.20 -18.66 6.16
N TRP A 119 -10.50 -17.60 5.44
CA TRP A 119 -10.50 -16.23 5.99
C TRP A 119 -11.50 -16.08 7.14
N GLU A 120 -12.73 -16.57 6.93
CA GLU A 120 -13.80 -16.50 7.91
C GLU A 120 -13.51 -17.36 9.14
N HIS A 121 -12.79 -18.47 8.94
CA HIS A 121 -12.35 -19.32 10.03
C HIS A 121 -11.25 -18.67 10.88
N TYR A 122 -10.16 -18.18 10.24
CA TYR A 122 -9.04 -17.63 10.98
C TYR A 122 -9.31 -16.24 11.57
N PHE A 123 -10.09 -15.42 10.86
CA PHE A 123 -10.47 -14.08 11.28
C PHE A 123 -11.97 -14.04 11.62
N ASN A 124 -12.35 -14.82 12.63
CA ASN A 124 -13.74 -14.92 13.03
C ASN A 124 -14.27 -13.59 13.55
N THR A 125 -14.95 -12.84 12.68
CA THR A 125 -15.68 -11.62 12.99
C THR A 125 -17.17 -11.87 12.77
N PRO A 126 -17.93 -12.35 13.78
CA PRO A 126 -19.29 -12.89 13.58
C PRO A 126 -20.27 -11.91 12.92
N LYS A 127 -20.12 -10.61 13.16
CA LYS A 127 -20.98 -9.57 12.60
C LYS A 127 -20.60 -9.17 11.17
N GLU A 128 -19.35 -9.40 10.75
CA GLU A 128 -18.82 -8.96 9.48
C GLU A 128 -17.69 -9.89 9.01
N PRO A 129 -18.03 -11.08 8.51
CA PRO A 129 -17.06 -12.16 8.22
C PRO A 129 -15.90 -11.72 7.31
N SER A 130 -16.17 -10.84 6.32
CA SER A 130 -15.16 -10.36 5.38
C SER A 130 -14.43 -9.10 5.82
N LYS A 131 -14.63 -8.64 7.06
CA LYS A 131 -14.11 -7.34 7.55
C LYS A 131 -12.61 -7.20 7.38
N VAL A 132 -11.84 -8.22 7.74
CA VAL A 132 -10.37 -8.19 7.65
C VAL A 132 -9.92 -8.11 6.20
N PHE A 133 -10.52 -8.89 5.31
CA PHE A 133 -10.16 -8.85 3.90
C PHE A 133 -10.52 -7.51 3.26
N LYS A 134 -11.70 -6.96 3.54
CA LYS A 134 -12.11 -5.62 3.08
C LYS A 134 -11.20 -4.52 3.63
N HIS A 135 -10.73 -4.65 4.88
CA HIS A 135 -9.73 -3.73 5.43
C HIS A 135 -8.43 -3.78 4.64
N LEU A 136 -7.95 -4.98 4.29
CA LEU A 136 -6.74 -5.14 3.50
C LEU A 136 -6.87 -4.58 2.08
N ILE A 137 -8.01 -4.76 1.41
CA ILE A 137 -8.28 -4.13 0.11
C ILE A 137 -8.11 -2.60 0.18
N LYS A 138 -8.55 -1.97 1.27
CA LYS A 138 -8.49 -0.51 1.44
C LYS A 138 -7.10 0.02 1.81
N THR A 139 -6.26 -0.82 2.39
CA THR A 139 -4.99 -0.38 2.99
C THR A 139 -3.76 -0.89 2.27
N THR A 140 -3.88 -1.87 1.37
CA THR A 140 -2.74 -2.46 0.64
C THR A 140 -2.64 -1.95 -0.80
N PHE A 141 -1.62 -2.42 -1.52
CA PHE A 141 -1.45 -2.19 -2.95
C PHE A 141 -1.98 -3.36 -3.79
N HIS A 142 -2.88 -4.17 -3.23
CA HIS A 142 -3.45 -5.37 -3.84
C HIS A 142 -2.41 -6.40 -4.30
N LYS A 143 -1.25 -6.46 -3.66
CA LYS A 143 -0.25 -7.49 -3.93
C LYS A 143 -0.50 -8.69 -3.02
N PRO A 144 -0.44 -9.94 -3.51
CA PRO A 144 -0.57 -11.12 -2.65
C PRO A 144 0.39 -11.10 -1.45
N ARG A 145 1.61 -10.59 -1.64
CA ARG A 145 2.61 -10.43 -0.59
C ARG A 145 2.13 -9.57 0.58
N ASP A 146 1.37 -8.51 0.30
CA ASP A 146 0.86 -7.61 1.34
C ASP A 146 -0.07 -8.36 2.29
N PHE A 147 -0.97 -9.17 1.74
CA PHE A 147 -1.93 -9.98 2.51
C PHE A 147 -1.21 -11.03 3.35
N LEU A 148 -0.25 -11.75 2.77
CA LEU A 148 0.52 -12.76 3.48
C LEU A 148 1.38 -12.15 4.58
N THR A 149 1.98 -10.98 4.34
CA THR A 149 2.77 -10.27 5.34
C THR A 149 1.89 -9.76 6.49
N PHE A 150 0.68 -9.28 6.19
CA PHE A 150 -0.29 -8.93 7.23
C PHE A 150 -0.58 -10.12 8.15
N VAL A 151 -0.92 -11.28 7.57
CA VAL A 151 -1.18 -12.51 8.34
C VAL A 151 0.02 -12.89 9.19
N LYS A 152 1.23 -12.82 8.64
CA LYS A 152 2.48 -13.10 9.38
C LYS A 152 2.66 -12.16 10.56
N ILE A 153 2.54 -10.85 10.35
CA ILE A 153 2.69 -9.85 11.44
C ILE A 153 1.61 -10.06 12.51
N ALA A 154 0.36 -10.34 12.10
CA ALA A 154 -0.73 -10.64 13.03
C ALA A 154 -0.40 -11.90 13.86
N ARG A 155 0.10 -12.96 13.23
CA ARG A 155 0.50 -14.19 13.92
C ARG A 155 1.62 -13.96 14.91
N ASP A 156 2.66 -13.23 14.52
CA ASP A 156 3.79 -12.90 15.41
C ASP A 156 3.33 -12.11 16.64
N LEU A 157 2.36 -11.21 16.47
CA LEU A 157 1.79 -10.45 17.59
C LEU A 157 0.96 -11.34 18.53
N GLU A 158 0.15 -12.26 18.01
CA GLU A 158 -0.61 -13.21 18.85
C GLU A 158 0.33 -14.11 19.66
N ILE A 159 1.42 -14.60 19.06
CA ILE A 159 2.44 -15.38 19.76
C ILE A 159 3.07 -14.56 20.89
N ASN A 160 3.49 -13.32 20.61
CA ASN A 160 4.12 -12.45 21.60
C ASN A 160 3.17 -12.05 22.75
N ASN A 161 1.87 -12.06 22.49
CA ASN A 161 0.83 -11.79 23.49
C ASN A 161 0.38 -13.06 24.25
N GLY A 162 1.09 -14.18 24.11
CA GLY A 162 0.79 -15.45 24.79
C GLY A 162 -0.41 -16.21 24.20
N LYS A 163 -0.89 -15.82 23.03
CA LYS A 163 -2.04 -16.43 22.32
C LYS A 163 -1.62 -17.34 21.17
N GLY A 164 -0.35 -17.73 21.14
CA GLY A 164 0.23 -18.54 20.07
C GLY A 164 -0.37 -19.92 19.89
N SER A 165 -1.03 -20.48 20.91
CA SER A 165 -1.72 -21.76 20.87
C SER A 165 -3.12 -21.70 20.25
N ASN A 166 -3.67 -20.50 20.01
CA ASN A 166 -4.99 -20.34 19.42
C ASN A 166 -4.95 -20.65 17.92
N ASP A 167 -5.96 -21.36 17.44
CA ASP A 167 -6.12 -21.67 16.01
C ASP A 167 -6.64 -20.46 15.21
N THR A 168 -7.20 -19.46 15.89
CA THR A 168 -7.81 -18.28 15.26
C THR A 168 -7.20 -16.99 15.83
N PHE A 169 -7.28 -15.92 15.05
CA PHE A 169 -6.86 -14.58 15.50
C PHE A 169 -7.88 -13.98 16.47
N SER A 170 -7.41 -13.12 17.36
CA SER A 170 -8.29 -12.34 18.23
C SER A 170 -9.21 -11.45 17.41
N GLU A 171 -10.47 -11.31 17.81
CA GLU A 171 -11.51 -10.52 17.11
C GLU A 171 -11.06 -9.08 16.78
N ASN A 172 -10.29 -8.47 17.67
CA ASN A 172 -9.82 -7.09 17.53
C ASN A 172 -8.41 -6.96 16.96
N ILE A 173 -7.84 -8.02 16.39
CA ILE A 173 -6.44 -8.00 15.90
C ILE A 173 -6.20 -6.85 14.92
N ILE A 174 -7.14 -6.58 14.00
CA ILE A 174 -7.02 -5.50 13.01
C ILE A 174 -6.97 -4.10 13.62
N SER A 175 -7.50 -3.95 14.83
CA SER A 175 -7.52 -2.68 15.57
C SER A 175 -6.30 -2.52 16.48
N ALA A 176 -5.41 -3.52 16.55
CA ALA A 176 -4.24 -3.48 17.40
C ALA A 176 -3.25 -2.40 16.91
N PRO A 177 -2.87 -1.40 17.75
CA PRO A 177 -1.97 -0.32 17.34
C PRO A 177 -0.61 -0.83 16.85
N GLN A 178 -0.11 -1.91 17.46
CA GLN A 178 1.16 -2.53 17.09
C GLN A 178 1.10 -3.19 15.70
N LEU A 179 -0.01 -3.86 15.36
CA LEU A 179 -0.23 -4.42 14.02
C LEU A 179 -0.24 -3.31 12.99
N SER A 180 -1.07 -2.29 13.23
CA SER A 180 -1.20 -1.15 12.33
C SER A 180 0.14 -0.43 12.10
N LYS A 181 0.96 -0.26 13.15
CA LYS A 181 2.29 0.34 13.03
C LYS A 181 3.23 -0.50 12.18
N LYS A 182 3.45 -1.78 12.56
CA LYS A 182 4.36 -2.68 11.85
C LYS A 182 3.95 -2.89 10.39
N PHE A 183 2.65 -3.00 10.14
CA PHE A 183 2.15 -3.19 8.79
C PHE A 183 2.30 -1.94 7.92
N SER A 184 2.07 -0.76 8.50
CA SER A 184 2.29 0.51 7.82
C SER A 184 3.78 0.74 7.48
N GLU A 185 4.69 0.39 8.40
CA GLU A 185 6.14 0.42 8.16
C GLU A 185 6.55 -0.53 7.03
N TYR A 186 5.98 -1.73 6.98
CA TYR A 186 6.18 -2.68 5.88
C TYR A 186 5.72 -2.09 4.54
N LEU A 187 4.50 -1.54 4.48
CA LEU A 187 3.96 -0.95 3.25
C LEU A 187 4.78 0.25 2.78
N LEU A 188 5.27 1.10 3.69
CA LEU A 188 6.19 2.18 3.34
C LEU A 188 7.53 1.65 2.80
N GLY A 189 8.00 0.52 3.33
CA GLY A 189 9.16 -0.21 2.78
C GLY A 189 8.91 -0.69 1.34
N GLU A 190 7.71 -1.20 1.05
CA GLU A 190 7.32 -1.59 -0.32
C GLU A 190 7.27 -0.39 -1.29
N VAL A 191 6.79 0.77 -0.81
CA VAL A 191 6.86 2.03 -1.60
C VAL A 191 8.30 2.43 -1.87
N ARG A 192 9.19 2.34 -0.87
CA ARG A 192 10.62 2.62 -1.02
C ARG A 192 11.27 1.70 -2.06
N ASN A 193 10.99 0.41 -2.00
CA ASN A 193 11.49 -0.56 -2.98
C ASN A 193 10.98 -0.24 -4.39
N TYR A 194 9.74 0.22 -4.50
CA TYR A 194 9.17 0.63 -5.78
C TYR A 194 9.83 1.90 -6.33
N ALA A 195 10.08 2.89 -5.46
CA ALA A 195 10.74 4.15 -5.82
C ALA A 195 12.23 3.98 -6.14
N ALA A 196 12.89 2.91 -5.64
CA ALA A 196 14.32 2.66 -5.86
C ALA A 196 14.71 2.54 -7.35
N PHE A 197 13.75 2.23 -8.23
CA PHE A 197 13.98 2.25 -9.66
C PHE A 197 14.24 3.68 -10.19
N TYR A 198 13.56 4.69 -9.62
CA TYR A 198 13.57 6.06 -10.10
C TYR A 198 14.60 6.94 -9.40
N MET A 199 14.89 6.66 -8.13
CA MET A 199 15.72 7.51 -7.29
C MET A 199 16.49 6.69 -6.25
N THR A 200 17.48 7.33 -5.59
CA THR A 200 18.21 6.74 -4.47
C THR A 200 17.34 6.65 -3.21
N GLN A 201 17.74 5.83 -2.24
CA GLN A 201 17.04 5.76 -0.95
C GLN A 201 17.14 7.08 -0.17
N GLU A 202 18.23 7.81 -0.33
CA GLU A 202 18.40 9.14 0.27
C GLU A 202 17.37 10.13 -0.29
N ASP A 203 17.25 10.23 -1.61
CA ASP A 203 16.24 11.07 -2.27
C ASP A 203 14.82 10.68 -1.86
N PHE A 204 14.52 9.38 -1.81
CA PHE A 204 13.21 8.92 -1.35
C PHE A 204 12.89 9.44 0.06
N THR A 205 13.85 9.38 0.98
CA THR A 205 13.68 9.87 2.35
C THR A 205 13.40 11.38 2.37
N LYS A 206 14.07 12.15 1.52
CA LYS A 206 13.84 13.59 1.35
C LYS A 206 12.46 13.87 0.75
N TYR A 207 12.04 13.15 -0.29
CA TYR A 207 10.72 13.33 -0.91
C TYR A 207 9.57 12.98 0.02
N ILE A 208 9.69 11.92 0.84
CA ILE A 208 8.66 11.54 1.83
C ILE A 208 8.46 12.63 2.90
N LYS A 209 9.46 13.46 3.16
CA LYS A 209 9.33 14.60 4.07
C LYS A 209 8.26 15.62 3.64
N PHE A 210 7.88 15.62 2.35
CA PHE A 210 6.76 16.41 1.83
C PHE A 210 5.49 16.25 2.69
N PHE A 211 5.21 15.06 3.22
CA PHE A 211 3.99 14.80 3.99
C PHE A 211 3.95 15.53 5.33
N GLN A 212 5.08 16.02 5.84
CA GLN A 212 5.14 16.87 7.03
C GLN A 212 4.55 18.27 6.78
N PHE A 213 4.52 18.74 5.52
CA PHE A 213 3.96 20.02 5.11
C PHE A 213 2.44 19.98 4.85
N LEU A 214 1.80 18.81 5.05
CA LEU A 214 0.35 18.63 4.92
C LEU A 214 -0.41 18.73 6.24
N ASP A 215 0.23 19.18 7.32
CA ASP A 215 -0.38 19.36 8.66
C ASP A 215 -1.15 18.12 9.16
N GLY A 216 -0.61 16.92 8.91
CA GLY A 216 -1.22 15.67 9.31
C GLY A 216 -2.49 15.27 8.53
N LYS A 217 -2.83 15.98 7.45
CA LYS A 217 -4.04 15.69 6.66
C LYS A 217 -3.84 14.47 5.78
N GLN A 218 -4.81 13.54 5.83
CA GLN A 218 -4.89 12.40 4.90
C GLN A 218 -5.70 12.72 3.64
N ARG A 219 -6.54 13.77 3.71
CA ARG A 219 -7.37 14.25 2.60
C ARG A 219 -7.05 15.70 2.38
N PHE A 220 -6.79 16.09 1.17
CA PHE A 220 -6.40 17.44 0.85
C PHE A 220 -6.80 17.81 -0.59
N SER A 221 -7.05 19.08 -0.80
CA SER A 221 -7.35 19.63 -2.13
C SER A 221 -6.06 19.91 -2.91
N ALA A 222 -6.17 20.12 -4.22
CA ALA A 222 -5.08 20.60 -5.06
C ALA A 222 -4.42 21.87 -4.49
N ALA A 223 -5.21 22.83 -4.01
CA ALA A 223 -4.68 24.06 -3.41
C ALA A 223 -3.85 23.79 -2.15
N GLN A 224 -4.25 22.82 -1.32
CA GLN A 224 -3.48 22.42 -0.14
C GLN A 224 -2.20 21.68 -0.55
N PHE A 225 -2.23 20.86 -1.59
CA PHE A 225 -1.04 20.23 -2.16
C PHE A 225 -0.07 21.28 -2.70
N SER A 226 -0.55 22.27 -3.46
CA SER A 226 0.27 23.37 -3.99
C SER A 226 0.93 24.19 -2.88
N ALA A 227 0.19 24.50 -1.81
CA ALA A 227 0.75 25.21 -0.65
C ALA A 227 1.85 24.39 0.05
N ALA A 228 1.61 23.08 0.25
CA ALA A 228 2.59 22.17 0.83
C ALA A 228 3.81 22.03 -0.09
N PHE A 229 3.61 21.95 -1.42
CA PHE A 229 4.70 21.87 -2.38
C PHE A 229 5.60 23.10 -2.34
N LYS A 230 5.01 24.29 -2.23
CA LYS A 230 5.78 25.54 -2.09
C LYS A 230 6.68 25.51 -0.87
N ALA A 231 6.13 25.18 0.30
CA ALA A 231 6.89 25.09 1.54
C ALA A 231 7.95 23.98 1.50
N PHE A 232 7.62 22.83 0.90
CA PHE A 232 8.56 21.73 0.69
C PHE A 232 9.70 22.15 -0.24
N LYS A 233 9.41 22.86 -1.32
CA LYS A 233 10.43 23.33 -2.28
C LYS A 233 11.38 24.36 -1.65
N GLU A 234 10.88 25.25 -0.77
CA GLU A 234 11.71 26.16 0.00
C GLU A 234 12.69 25.39 0.91
N TRP A 235 12.20 24.38 1.62
CA TRP A 235 13.06 23.49 2.40
C TRP A 235 14.04 22.71 1.51
N ALA A 236 13.61 22.16 0.39
CA ALA A 236 14.42 21.37 -0.53
C ALA A 236 15.55 22.20 -1.20
N GLY A 237 15.42 23.52 -1.25
CA GLY A 237 16.46 24.41 -1.78
C GLY A 237 17.77 24.39 -0.99
N GLY A 238 17.76 23.88 0.26
CA GLY A 238 18.95 23.65 1.10
C GLY A 238 19.49 22.21 1.08
N GLU A 239 18.91 21.33 0.27
CA GLU A 239 19.25 19.91 0.21
C GLU A 239 19.74 19.50 -1.17
N ASP A 240 20.67 18.55 -1.23
CA ASP A 240 21.14 17.97 -2.47
C ASP A 240 20.24 16.78 -2.87
N PHE A 241 19.78 16.78 -4.12
CA PHE A 241 18.99 15.68 -4.70
C PHE A 241 19.70 15.09 -5.92
N ASN A 242 19.78 13.76 -5.98
CA ASN A 242 20.26 13.04 -7.17
C ASN A 242 19.22 13.00 -8.28
N ALA A 243 17.93 13.06 -7.93
CA ALA A 243 16.79 13.09 -8.85
C ALA A 243 15.95 14.36 -8.69
N PRO A 244 16.49 15.57 -8.95
CA PRO A 244 15.82 16.86 -8.70
C PRO A 244 14.64 17.12 -9.65
N MET A 245 14.43 16.28 -10.69
CA MET A 245 13.37 16.47 -11.66
C MET A 245 11.97 16.50 -11.05
N TYR A 246 11.75 15.84 -9.92
CA TYR A 246 10.46 15.84 -9.21
C TYR A 246 10.19 17.13 -8.42
N LEU A 247 11.19 18.02 -8.31
CA LEU A 247 11.03 19.37 -7.74
C LEU A 247 10.71 20.43 -8.79
N LYS A 248 10.63 20.06 -10.07
CA LYS A 248 10.37 20.96 -11.18
C LYS A 248 9.07 21.73 -10.96
N ASP A 249 7.98 20.98 -10.81
CA ASP A 249 6.64 21.49 -10.58
C ASP A 249 5.81 20.52 -9.72
N GLU A 250 4.68 21.00 -9.22
CA GLU A 250 3.81 20.26 -8.33
C GLU A 250 3.13 19.07 -9.01
N GLU A 251 2.85 19.15 -10.30
CA GLU A 251 2.22 18.04 -11.04
C GLU A 251 3.18 16.87 -11.19
N THR A 252 4.46 17.16 -11.42
CA THR A 252 5.51 16.13 -11.52
C THR A 252 5.69 15.39 -10.19
N LEU A 253 5.69 16.12 -9.06
CA LEU A 253 5.77 15.48 -7.73
C LEU A 253 4.50 14.68 -7.42
N LEU A 254 3.34 15.23 -7.72
CA LEU A 254 2.07 14.54 -7.50
C LEU A 254 1.98 13.26 -8.33
N GLN A 255 2.40 13.31 -9.61
CA GLN A 255 2.43 12.13 -10.48
C GLN A 255 3.39 11.05 -9.92
N LEU A 256 4.57 11.44 -9.41
CA LEU A 256 5.46 10.50 -8.74
C LEU A 256 4.75 9.80 -7.57
N PHE A 257 4.12 10.55 -6.66
CA PHE A 257 3.43 9.96 -5.51
C PHE A 257 2.23 9.08 -5.94
N TYR A 258 1.58 9.42 -7.04
CA TYR A 258 0.53 8.58 -7.61
C TYR A 258 1.12 7.29 -8.19
N ASP A 259 2.18 7.37 -8.98
CA ASP A 259 2.83 6.23 -9.61
C ASP A 259 3.37 5.20 -8.60
N VAL A 260 3.88 5.68 -7.46
CA VAL A 260 4.35 4.81 -6.36
C VAL A 260 3.25 4.46 -5.35
N ASN A 261 1.99 4.75 -5.66
CA ASN A 261 0.79 4.41 -4.88
C ASN A 261 0.72 5.04 -3.47
N VAL A 262 1.39 6.16 -3.28
CA VAL A 262 1.34 6.94 -2.03
C VAL A 262 0.09 7.81 -1.99
N ILE A 263 -0.24 8.48 -3.11
CA ILE A 263 -1.42 9.33 -3.26
C ILE A 263 -2.36 8.72 -4.28
N GLY A 264 -3.66 8.77 -4.00
CA GLY A 264 -4.75 8.54 -4.93
C GLY A 264 -5.65 9.76 -5.01
N TYR A 265 -6.67 9.70 -5.86
CA TYR A 265 -7.66 10.76 -5.95
C TYR A 265 -9.08 10.21 -5.99
N ARG A 266 -10.06 11.07 -5.68
CA ARG A 266 -11.47 10.74 -5.68
C ARG A 266 -12.22 11.54 -6.73
N GLU A 267 -13.10 10.85 -7.44
CA GLU A 267 -14.14 11.44 -8.26
C GLU A 267 -15.51 11.13 -7.68
N ILE A 268 -16.44 12.02 -7.91
CA ILE A 268 -17.85 11.81 -7.59
C ILE A 268 -18.56 11.60 -8.91
N THR A 269 -19.21 10.45 -9.07
CA THR A 269 -20.01 10.14 -10.26
C THR A 269 -21.24 11.04 -10.32
N GLU A 270 -21.87 11.12 -11.49
CA GLU A 270 -23.14 11.86 -11.69
C GLU A 270 -24.24 11.37 -10.74
N LEU A 271 -24.20 10.12 -10.30
CA LEU A 271 -25.12 9.53 -9.35
C LEU A 271 -24.72 9.79 -7.88
N GLY A 272 -23.66 10.58 -7.62
CA GLY A 272 -23.19 10.92 -6.29
C GLY A 272 -22.33 9.83 -5.62
N ASN A 273 -21.97 8.77 -6.33
CA ASN A 273 -21.12 7.72 -5.78
C ASN A 273 -19.64 8.17 -5.80
N ASN A 274 -18.92 7.83 -4.73
CA ASN A 274 -17.48 8.07 -4.65
C ASN A 274 -16.71 6.98 -5.38
N PHE A 275 -15.81 7.38 -6.27
CA PHE A 275 -14.88 6.49 -6.94
C PHE A 275 -13.45 6.89 -6.61
N PHE A 276 -12.64 5.92 -6.13
CA PHE A 276 -11.25 6.14 -5.73
C PHE A 276 -10.29 5.56 -6.76
N HIS A 277 -9.45 6.42 -7.29
CA HIS A 277 -8.45 6.09 -8.29
C HIS A 277 -7.06 5.93 -7.66
N TRP A 278 -6.44 4.78 -7.92
CA TRP A 278 -5.08 4.44 -7.50
C TRP A 278 -4.31 3.90 -8.69
N ALA A 279 -3.05 4.25 -8.84
CA ALA A 279 -2.26 3.81 -9.98
C ALA A 279 -2.26 2.28 -10.15
N TYR A 280 -2.19 1.50 -9.06
CA TYR A 280 -2.24 0.04 -9.13
C TYR A 280 -3.60 -0.52 -9.61
N ARG A 281 -4.69 0.24 -9.52
CA ARG A 281 -6.02 -0.15 -10.04
C ARG A 281 -6.24 0.28 -11.47
N GLU A 282 -5.71 1.45 -11.84
CA GLU A 282 -5.91 2.04 -13.17
C GLU A 282 -4.98 1.46 -14.24
N ARG A 283 -3.91 0.77 -13.81
CA ARG A 283 -2.96 0.16 -14.75
C ARG A 283 -3.55 -1.05 -15.42
N THR A 284 -3.73 -0.93 -16.72
CA THR A 284 -4.18 -2.02 -17.61
C THR A 284 -3.23 -2.11 -18.80
N LEU A 285 -3.39 -3.13 -19.65
CA LEU A 285 -2.62 -3.21 -20.91
C LEU A 285 -2.91 -2.03 -21.85
N ASN A 286 -4.11 -1.44 -21.76
CA ASN A 286 -4.50 -0.27 -22.54
C ASN A 286 -4.09 1.07 -21.88
N ASN A 287 -3.88 1.07 -20.55
CA ASN A 287 -3.52 2.24 -19.77
C ASN A 287 -2.37 1.91 -18.81
N ILE A 288 -1.20 1.74 -19.36
CA ILE A 288 -0.01 1.32 -18.60
C ILE A 288 0.50 2.44 -17.66
N ALA A 289 0.29 3.71 -18.05
CA ALA A 289 0.75 4.89 -17.32
C ALA A 289 -0.43 5.83 -16.99
N PRO A 290 -1.29 5.45 -16.04
CA PRO A 290 -2.42 6.27 -15.66
C PRO A 290 -1.95 7.62 -15.10
N ARG A 291 -2.71 8.68 -15.41
CA ARG A 291 -2.40 10.03 -14.95
C ARG A 291 -3.26 10.40 -13.76
N VAL A 292 -2.63 11.06 -12.78
CA VAL A 292 -3.35 11.66 -11.67
C VAL A 292 -4.16 12.87 -12.15
N LYS A 293 -5.36 13.05 -11.60
CA LYS A 293 -6.20 14.22 -11.88
C LYS A 293 -5.94 15.30 -10.85
N PHE A 294 -5.12 16.29 -11.20
CA PHE A 294 -4.65 17.33 -10.27
C PHE A 294 -5.80 18.12 -9.60
N GLY A 295 -6.90 18.39 -10.32
CA GLY A 295 -8.04 19.14 -9.77
C GLY A 295 -8.96 18.36 -8.84
N ALA A 296 -8.76 17.05 -8.69
CA ALA A 296 -9.58 16.21 -7.83
C ALA A 296 -9.19 16.29 -6.34
N GLU A 297 -10.04 15.77 -5.46
CA GLU A 297 -9.67 15.58 -4.06
C GLU A 297 -8.64 14.45 -3.91
N LEU A 298 -7.54 14.75 -3.26
CA LEU A 298 -6.39 13.87 -3.11
C LEU A 298 -6.43 13.13 -1.77
N PHE A 299 -5.94 11.89 -1.76
CA PHE A 299 -5.93 11.02 -0.60
C PHE A 299 -4.57 10.35 -0.44
N LEU A 300 -4.05 10.39 0.78
CA LEU A 300 -2.94 9.54 1.16
C LEU A 300 -3.42 8.09 1.32
N ASN A 301 -2.63 7.12 0.86
CA ASN A 301 -2.95 5.72 1.09
C ASN A 301 -3.04 5.43 2.61
N PRO A 302 -4.19 4.95 3.11
CA PRO A 302 -4.41 4.77 4.54
C PRO A 302 -3.47 3.72 5.16
N GLY A 303 -2.95 2.80 4.35
CA GLY A 303 -2.02 1.77 4.82
C GLY A 303 -0.67 2.32 5.25
N ILE A 304 -0.17 3.39 4.60
CA ILE A 304 1.12 3.99 4.92
C ILE A 304 1.01 5.23 5.83
N ALA A 305 -0.21 5.71 6.08
CA ALA A 305 -0.44 6.96 6.79
C ALA A 305 0.23 6.98 8.17
N LYS A 306 0.19 5.85 8.89
CA LYS A 306 0.78 5.75 10.23
C LYS A 306 2.31 5.79 10.21
N ALA A 307 2.96 5.22 9.19
CA ALA A 307 4.40 5.27 9.04
C ALA A 307 4.91 6.66 8.63
N LEU A 308 4.02 7.50 8.09
CA LEU A 308 4.29 8.90 7.73
C LEU A 308 3.85 9.88 8.81
N ASP A 309 3.40 9.41 9.98
CA ASP A 309 2.84 10.21 11.07
C ASP A 309 1.69 11.15 10.63
N VAL A 310 0.97 10.74 9.57
CA VAL A 310 -0.16 11.46 9.01
C VAL A 310 -1.47 10.87 9.52
N GLY A 311 -2.46 11.71 9.78
CA GLY A 311 -3.80 11.28 10.26
C GLY A 311 -3.91 11.16 11.78
N SER A 312 -2.83 11.26 12.53
CA SER A 312 -2.89 11.71 13.90
C SER A 312 -3.01 13.23 13.86
N GLN A 313 -4.22 13.76 13.86
CA GLN A 313 -4.36 15.12 14.37
C GLN A 313 -3.74 15.08 15.77
N LEU A 314 -2.54 15.61 15.92
CA LEU A 314 -2.13 16.20 17.17
C LEU A 314 -3.24 17.23 17.44
N LYS A 315 -4.24 16.85 18.24
CA LYS A 315 -5.07 17.84 18.90
C LYS A 315 -4.04 18.75 19.52
N ALA A 316 -3.94 19.97 19.01
CA ALA A 316 -3.15 20.99 19.67
C ALA A 316 -3.54 20.84 21.14
N ILE A 317 -2.58 20.39 21.97
CA ILE A 317 -2.78 20.35 23.41
C ILE A 317 -3.11 21.77 23.71
N ASP A 318 -4.36 22.03 24.00
CA ASP A 318 -4.84 23.36 24.28
C ASP A 318 -4.13 23.74 25.57
N GLN A 319 -3.00 24.43 25.46
CA GLN A 319 -2.18 24.89 26.60
C GLN A 319 -3.00 25.78 27.54
N LYS A 320 -4.25 26.08 27.17
CA LYS A 320 -5.22 26.79 27.98
C LYS A 320 -6.04 25.89 28.91
N SER A 321 -6.12 24.60 28.71
CA SER A 321 -6.91 23.71 29.61
C SER A 321 -6.16 23.29 30.88
N ASP A 322 -4.83 23.41 30.93
CA ASP A 322 -4.04 23.04 32.11
C ASP A 322 -3.89 24.19 33.13
N ARG A 323 -4.52 25.33 32.91
CA ARG A 323 -4.60 26.43 33.88
C ARG A 323 -6.01 26.60 34.50
N ALA A 324 -6.72 25.55 34.71
CA ALA A 324 -7.82 25.57 35.64
C ALA A 324 -7.25 25.70 37.06
N PRO A 325 -7.54 26.81 37.81
CA PRO A 325 -7.02 26.94 39.15
C PRO A 325 -7.58 25.82 40.00
N PHE A 326 -6.70 25.16 40.69
CA PHE A 326 -7.01 24.11 41.66
C PHE A 326 -7.90 24.72 42.78
N GLN A 327 -9.21 24.69 42.58
CA GLN A 327 -10.16 25.07 43.63
C GLN A 327 -10.11 23.96 44.66
N GLY A 328 -9.35 24.22 45.73
CA GLY A 328 -9.31 23.37 46.90
C GLY A 328 -10.70 23.08 47.42
N ARG A 329 -11.10 21.83 47.40
CA ARG A 329 -12.30 21.34 48.09
C ARG A 329 -12.15 21.65 49.60
N ARG A 330 -12.79 22.74 50.05
CA ARG A 330 -13.03 22.98 51.48
C ARG A 330 -13.84 21.81 52.01
N LYS A 331 -13.23 20.99 52.87
CA LYS A 331 -13.93 20.00 53.68
C LYS A 331 -14.91 20.69 54.56
N LYS A 332 -16.21 20.53 54.32
CA LYS A 332 -17.28 20.87 55.24
C LYS A 332 -17.20 19.90 56.40
N HIS A 333 -16.72 20.40 57.57
CA HIS A 333 -16.89 19.75 58.86
C HIS A 333 -18.38 19.59 59.13
N ARG A 334 -18.91 18.39 59.10
CA ARG A 334 -20.22 18.04 59.65
C ARG A 334 -20.06 17.86 61.16
N ASN A 335 -20.56 18.81 61.95
CA ASN A 335 -20.76 18.69 63.38
C ASN A 335 -21.80 17.60 63.63
N TYR A 336 -21.38 16.53 64.30
CA TYR A 336 -22.26 15.55 64.90
C TYR A 336 -22.69 16.11 66.27
N HIS A 337 -23.97 16.58 66.38
CA HIS A 337 -24.64 16.76 67.65
C HIS A 337 -25.28 15.41 68.02
N GLY A 338 -24.79 14.82 69.10
CA GLY A 338 -25.43 13.70 69.76
C GLY A 338 -26.75 14.11 70.40
N LYS A 339 -27.75 13.28 70.26
CA LYS A 339 -28.91 13.26 71.19
C LYS A 339 -29.17 11.80 71.59
N GLY A 340 -29.26 11.70 72.89
CA GLY A 340 -29.30 10.50 73.67
C GLY A 340 -30.55 9.63 73.50
N SER A 341 -30.38 8.48 73.99
CA SER A 341 -31.37 7.42 74.20
C SER A 341 -32.56 7.89 75.05
N PRO A 342 -33.72 7.19 75.01
CA PRO A 342 -34.02 6.39 76.15
C PRO A 342 -34.51 4.94 75.85
N GLN A 343 -34.19 4.08 76.85
CA GLN A 343 -34.70 2.74 77.06
C GLN A 343 -36.23 2.66 77.16
N LYS A 344 -36.80 1.52 76.75
CA LYS A 344 -37.84 0.72 77.48
C LYS A 344 -38.08 -0.56 76.69
N SER A 345 -37.68 -1.69 77.26
CA SER A 345 -38.48 -2.69 78.04
C SER A 345 -39.81 -3.10 77.36
N LYS A 346 -39.87 -4.24 76.76
CA LYS A 346 -40.51 -5.50 77.19
C LYS A 346 -40.16 -6.56 76.14
#